data_6ed65e4fd8cf1c4dca4949696682cae3
#
_entry.id   6ed65e4fd8cf1c4dca4949696682cae3
#
_cell.length_a   1.000
_cell.length_b   1.000
_cell.length_c   1.000
_cell.angle_alpha   90.00
_cell.angle_beta   90.00
_cell.angle_gamma   90.00
#
_symmetry.space_group_name_H-M   'P 1'
#
loop_
_entity.id
_entity.type
_entity.pdbx_description
1 polymer ?
#
loop_
_entity_poly.entity_id
_entity_poly.type
_entity_poly.pdbx_seq_one_letter_code
_entity_poly.pdbx_strand_id
1 'polypeptide(L)'
;MIYGYARVSTKKQNEDRQIEALINYGVDEKYIKIDKASGKDFNRENYLLLKNEIMRPGDTLVVKELDRLGRNKEQIKEELNYFKANKIRVKILNIPTTLMDLQEGQEWVFDMVNNILIEVLGAIAEEERIKTKQRQREGIDCMPIDPVTGKRKSKKTGKLTGRPVKNEYPKDWEEKYELYKKGTLKAKQMQAMYEWPKSTFYYMIKKYEENKK
;
A
#
# COMPACT_ATOMS: atom_id res chain seq x y z
N MET A 1 -16.81 -22.57 -18.50
CA MET A 1 -15.60 -22.12 -19.23
C MET A 1 -14.46 -21.93 -18.26
N ILE A 2 -13.18 -21.97 -18.73
CA ILE A 2 -11.99 -21.71 -17.90
C ILE A 2 -11.30 -20.47 -18.42
N TYR A 3 -11.14 -19.47 -17.57
CA TYR A 3 -10.50 -18.20 -17.88
C TYR A 3 -9.20 -18.06 -17.06
N GLY A 4 -8.17 -17.48 -17.68
CA GLY A 4 -6.93 -17.14 -17.02
C GLY A 4 -6.82 -15.64 -16.78
N TYR A 5 -6.25 -15.24 -15.65
CA TYR A 5 -5.89 -13.85 -15.41
C TYR A 5 -4.44 -13.72 -14.97
N ALA A 6 -3.71 -12.84 -15.65
CA ALA A 6 -2.35 -12.49 -15.31
C ALA A 6 -2.23 -10.96 -15.08
N ARG A 7 -1.46 -10.56 -14.07
CA ARG A 7 -1.11 -9.16 -13.84
C ARG A 7 0.40 -9.02 -13.87
N VAL A 8 0.90 -8.17 -14.75
CA VAL A 8 2.32 -8.00 -14.99
C VAL A 8 2.75 -6.58 -14.66
N SER A 9 3.86 -6.45 -13.96
CA SER A 9 4.59 -5.19 -13.88
C SER A 9 5.49 -5.08 -15.12
N THR A 10 5.96 -3.88 -15.45
CA THR A 10 6.72 -3.50 -16.66
C THR A 10 7.94 -4.38 -17.05
N LYS A 11 8.24 -5.48 -16.37
CA LYS A 11 9.33 -6.41 -16.69
C LYS A 11 8.77 -7.62 -17.47
N LYS A 12 9.05 -7.72 -18.75
CA LYS A 12 8.68 -8.81 -19.66
C LYS A 12 8.89 -10.23 -19.11
N GLN A 13 9.95 -10.49 -18.37
CA GLN A 13 10.27 -11.83 -17.83
C GLN A 13 9.23 -12.41 -16.87
N ASN A 14 8.40 -11.59 -16.20
CA ASN A 14 7.36 -12.08 -15.30
C ASN A 14 6.02 -12.33 -16.00
N GLU A 15 5.84 -11.77 -17.19
CA GLU A 15 4.66 -11.93 -18.04
C GLU A 15 4.61 -13.36 -18.58
N ASP A 16 5.66 -13.76 -19.28
CA ASP A 16 5.76 -15.05 -19.94
C ASP A 16 5.56 -16.23 -18.97
N ARG A 17 6.17 -16.16 -17.77
CA ARG A 17 6.03 -17.17 -16.73
C ARG A 17 4.62 -17.34 -16.17
N GLN A 18 3.81 -16.28 -16.13
CA GLN A 18 2.43 -16.38 -15.68
C GLN A 18 1.55 -16.98 -16.76
N ILE A 19 1.71 -16.52 -17.99
CA ILE A 19 0.96 -17.01 -19.16
C ILE A 19 1.28 -18.49 -19.37
N GLU A 20 2.56 -18.86 -19.40
CA GLU A 20 3.00 -20.25 -19.54
C GLU A 20 2.40 -21.16 -18.45
N ALA A 21 2.40 -20.71 -17.19
CA ALA A 21 1.80 -21.47 -16.10
C ALA A 21 0.29 -21.69 -16.27
N LEU A 22 -0.43 -20.69 -16.79
CA LEU A 22 -1.86 -20.80 -17.08
C LEU A 22 -2.13 -21.73 -18.25
N ILE A 23 -1.33 -21.66 -19.32
CA ILE A 23 -1.43 -22.55 -20.48
C ILE A 23 -1.12 -24.00 -20.08
N ASN A 24 -0.05 -24.21 -19.31
CA ASN A 24 0.34 -25.54 -18.82
C ASN A 24 -0.73 -26.16 -17.89
N TYR A 25 -1.52 -25.32 -17.22
CA TYR A 25 -2.67 -25.79 -16.45
C TYR A 25 -3.87 -26.17 -17.33
N GLY A 26 -3.88 -25.80 -18.61
CA GLY A 26 -4.96 -26.10 -19.55
C GLY A 26 -5.90 -24.94 -19.85
N VAL A 27 -5.51 -23.70 -19.54
CA VAL A 27 -6.25 -22.51 -19.97
C VAL A 27 -5.88 -22.20 -21.43
N ASP A 28 -6.87 -22.12 -22.30
CA ASP A 28 -6.67 -21.71 -23.69
C ASP A 28 -6.20 -20.26 -23.75
N GLU A 29 -5.17 -19.97 -24.51
CA GLU A 29 -4.53 -18.64 -24.58
C GLU A 29 -5.51 -17.52 -24.90
N LYS A 30 -6.52 -17.77 -25.74
CA LYS A 30 -7.56 -16.79 -26.10
C LYS A 30 -8.43 -16.35 -24.92
N TYR A 31 -8.48 -17.16 -23.85
CA TYR A 31 -9.24 -16.88 -22.62
C TYR A 31 -8.36 -16.31 -21.52
N ILE A 32 -7.09 -16.06 -21.78
CA ILE A 32 -6.20 -15.40 -20.83
C ILE A 32 -6.32 -13.88 -21.00
N LYS A 33 -6.65 -13.20 -19.91
CA LYS A 33 -6.68 -11.73 -19.84
C LYS A 33 -5.50 -11.21 -19.04
N ILE A 34 -4.88 -10.14 -19.54
CA ILE A 34 -3.64 -9.62 -18.99
C ILE A 34 -3.78 -8.13 -18.74
N ASP A 35 -3.48 -7.70 -17.53
CA ASP A 35 -3.35 -6.27 -17.20
C ASP A 35 -1.89 -5.89 -16.97
N LYS A 36 -1.44 -4.84 -17.65
CA LYS A 36 -0.13 -4.22 -17.44
C LYS A 36 -0.28 -3.09 -16.42
N ALA A 37 -0.16 -3.42 -15.14
CA ALA A 37 -0.30 -2.45 -14.07
C ALA A 37 0.94 -2.44 -13.19
N SER A 38 1.57 -1.28 -13.03
CA SER A 38 2.57 -1.06 -11.98
C SER A 38 1.90 -1.17 -10.61
N GLY A 39 2.68 -1.50 -9.57
CA GLY A 39 2.15 -1.71 -8.22
C GLY A 39 1.30 -0.56 -7.63
N LYS A 40 1.18 0.57 -8.33
CA LYS A 40 0.42 1.76 -7.91
C LYS A 40 -0.83 2.04 -8.77
N ASP A 41 -0.92 1.48 -9.98
CA ASP A 41 -2.05 1.73 -10.87
C ASP A 41 -3.20 0.77 -10.60
N PHE A 42 -4.39 1.34 -10.37
CA PHE A 42 -5.64 0.63 -10.21
C PHE A 42 -6.29 0.26 -11.56
N ASN A 43 -5.63 0.56 -12.68
CA ASN A 43 -6.20 0.28 -13.99
C ASN A 43 -6.10 -1.22 -14.29
N ARG A 44 -7.19 -1.95 -13.99
CA ARG A 44 -7.38 -3.37 -14.25
C ARG A 44 -8.58 -3.57 -15.17
N GLU A 45 -8.53 -2.94 -16.33
CA GLU A 45 -9.65 -2.96 -17.27
C GLU A 45 -10.00 -4.39 -17.69
N ASN A 46 -9.00 -5.20 -18.01
CA ASN A 46 -9.20 -6.57 -18.41
C ASN A 46 -9.73 -7.47 -17.27
N TYR A 47 -9.29 -7.20 -16.03
CA TYR A 47 -9.83 -7.90 -14.87
C TYR A 47 -11.30 -7.54 -14.62
N LEU A 48 -11.63 -6.26 -14.70
CA LEU A 48 -13.01 -5.80 -14.51
C LEU A 48 -13.92 -6.28 -15.62
N LEU A 49 -13.46 -6.28 -16.86
CA LEU A 49 -14.16 -6.85 -18.01
C LEU A 49 -14.42 -8.35 -17.79
N LEU A 50 -13.40 -9.10 -17.38
CA LEU A 50 -13.52 -10.51 -17.08
C LEU A 50 -14.55 -10.76 -15.97
N LYS A 51 -14.42 -10.04 -14.87
CA LYS A 51 -15.25 -10.18 -13.67
C LYS A 51 -16.71 -9.81 -13.91
N ASN A 52 -16.99 -8.69 -14.58
CA ASN A 52 -18.32 -8.12 -14.64
C ASN A 52 -19.08 -8.47 -15.91
N GLU A 53 -18.38 -8.69 -17.03
CA GLU A 53 -19.02 -8.79 -18.34
C GLU A 53 -18.87 -10.19 -18.96
N ILE A 54 -17.76 -10.88 -18.76
CA ILE A 54 -17.45 -12.11 -19.46
C ILE A 54 -17.89 -13.34 -18.65
N MET A 55 -17.48 -13.44 -17.41
CA MET A 55 -17.67 -14.65 -16.59
C MET A 55 -19.14 -14.83 -16.17
N ARG A 56 -19.55 -16.08 -16.11
CA ARG A 56 -20.91 -16.51 -15.74
C ARG A 56 -20.86 -17.56 -14.63
N PRO A 57 -21.95 -17.77 -13.90
CA PRO A 57 -22.05 -18.86 -12.91
C PRO A 57 -21.65 -20.22 -13.53
N GLY A 58 -20.80 -20.96 -12.84
CA GLY A 58 -20.24 -22.23 -13.31
C GLY A 58 -18.88 -22.09 -14.04
N ASP A 59 -18.43 -20.86 -14.31
CA ASP A 59 -17.09 -20.64 -14.87
C ASP A 59 -15.99 -20.77 -13.81
N THR A 60 -14.76 -20.95 -14.30
CA THR A 60 -13.57 -21.05 -13.45
C THR A 60 -12.56 -19.96 -13.82
N LEU A 61 -12.13 -19.19 -12.83
CA LEU A 61 -11.01 -18.27 -12.92
C LEU A 61 -9.74 -18.95 -12.42
N VAL A 62 -8.70 -18.94 -13.23
CA VAL A 62 -7.39 -19.45 -12.87
C VAL A 62 -6.39 -18.30 -12.76
N VAL A 63 -5.71 -18.21 -11.64
CA VAL A 63 -4.62 -17.25 -11.41
C VAL A 63 -3.38 -18.00 -10.93
N LYS A 64 -2.19 -17.48 -11.25
CA LYS A 64 -0.96 -18.12 -10.78
C LYS A 64 -0.78 -17.96 -9.27
N GLU A 65 -1.04 -16.75 -8.78
CA GLU A 65 -0.78 -16.34 -7.39
C GLU A 65 -1.96 -15.51 -6.89
N LEU A 66 -2.19 -15.56 -5.59
CA LEU A 66 -3.32 -14.90 -4.95
C LEU A 66 -3.26 -13.35 -5.03
N ASP A 67 -2.06 -12.78 -5.03
CA ASP A 67 -1.82 -11.33 -5.15
C ASP A 67 -2.26 -10.76 -6.52
N ARG A 68 -2.64 -11.62 -7.47
CA ARG A 68 -3.26 -11.21 -8.73
C ARG A 68 -4.69 -10.72 -8.51
N LEU A 69 -5.41 -11.27 -7.53
CA LEU A 69 -6.78 -10.86 -7.20
C LEU A 69 -6.81 -9.53 -6.45
N GLY A 70 -5.91 -9.32 -5.49
CA GLY A 70 -5.87 -8.11 -4.67
C GLY A 70 -4.47 -7.78 -4.18
N ARG A 71 -4.29 -6.59 -3.60
CA ARG A 71 -3.01 -6.11 -3.04
C ARG A 71 -2.91 -6.27 -1.54
N ASN A 72 -4.06 -6.35 -0.90
CA ASN A 72 -4.17 -6.54 0.54
C ASN A 72 -5.20 -7.61 0.83
N LYS A 73 -5.24 -8.06 2.09
CA LYS A 73 -6.12 -9.11 2.57
C LYS A 73 -7.59 -8.78 2.33
N GLU A 74 -7.97 -7.55 2.59
CA GLU A 74 -9.34 -7.07 2.49
C GLU A 74 -9.85 -7.18 1.04
N GLN A 75 -9.07 -6.69 0.08
CA GLN A 75 -9.40 -6.79 -1.34
C GLN A 75 -9.47 -8.25 -1.81
N ILE A 76 -8.50 -9.08 -1.41
CA ILE A 76 -8.50 -10.51 -1.78
C ILE A 76 -9.75 -11.19 -1.22
N LYS A 77 -10.11 -10.91 0.03
CA LYS A 77 -11.32 -11.43 0.66
C LYS A 77 -12.60 -10.99 -0.07
N GLU A 78 -12.68 -9.73 -0.43
CA GLU A 78 -13.81 -9.18 -1.20
C GLU A 78 -13.93 -9.87 -2.56
N GLU A 79 -12.81 -10.05 -3.28
CA GLU A 79 -12.81 -10.73 -4.57
C GLU A 79 -13.21 -12.22 -4.46
N LEU A 80 -12.66 -12.94 -3.50
CA LEU A 80 -13.04 -14.34 -3.27
C LEU A 80 -14.52 -14.48 -2.90
N ASN A 81 -15.05 -13.59 -2.04
CA ASN A 81 -16.46 -13.56 -1.69
C ASN A 81 -17.34 -13.22 -2.90
N TYR A 82 -16.91 -12.28 -3.76
CA TYR A 82 -17.60 -11.94 -4.99
C TYR A 82 -17.72 -13.17 -5.91
N PHE A 83 -16.61 -13.84 -6.19
CA PHE A 83 -16.62 -15.02 -7.06
C PHE A 83 -17.46 -16.16 -6.49
N LYS A 84 -17.38 -16.37 -5.17
CA LYS A 84 -18.24 -17.34 -4.48
C LYS A 84 -19.73 -17.01 -4.63
N ALA A 85 -20.13 -15.76 -4.36
CA ALA A 85 -21.52 -15.32 -4.47
C ALA A 85 -22.07 -15.45 -5.90
N ASN A 86 -21.19 -15.29 -6.91
CA ASN A 86 -21.54 -15.44 -8.32
C ASN A 86 -21.34 -16.88 -8.85
N LYS A 87 -21.09 -17.86 -7.98
CA LYS A 87 -20.86 -19.26 -8.32
C LYS A 87 -19.75 -19.45 -9.36
N ILE A 88 -18.70 -18.61 -9.27
CA ILE A 88 -17.49 -18.68 -10.08
C ILE A 88 -16.40 -19.32 -9.23
N ARG A 89 -15.81 -20.38 -9.75
CA ARG A 89 -14.73 -21.08 -9.07
C ARG A 89 -13.41 -20.35 -9.26
N VAL A 90 -12.64 -20.16 -8.19
CA VAL A 90 -11.28 -19.60 -8.29
C VAL A 90 -10.26 -20.69 -8.01
N LYS A 91 -9.34 -20.90 -8.95
CA LYS A 91 -8.19 -21.82 -8.84
C LYS A 91 -6.90 -21.03 -8.82
N ILE A 92 -6.03 -21.31 -7.85
CA ILE A 92 -4.77 -20.60 -7.64
C ILE A 92 -3.64 -21.62 -7.78
N LEU A 93 -2.80 -21.46 -8.82
CA LEU A 93 -1.82 -22.49 -9.17
C LEU A 93 -0.80 -22.76 -8.06
N ASN A 94 -0.43 -21.74 -7.30
CA ASN A 94 0.49 -21.88 -6.16
C ASN A 94 -0.16 -22.48 -4.90
N ILE A 95 -1.46 -22.77 -4.95
CA ILE A 95 -2.21 -23.32 -3.82
C ILE A 95 -2.92 -24.60 -4.26
N PRO A 96 -2.26 -25.78 -4.15
CA PRO A 96 -2.77 -27.05 -4.67
C PRO A 96 -4.16 -27.43 -4.18
N THR A 97 -4.53 -27.04 -2.95
CA THR A 97 -5.85 -27.31 -2.39
C THR A 97 -7.00 -26.64 -3.16
N THR A 98 -6.73 -25.56 -3.90
CA THR A 98 -7.73 -24.91 -4.75
C THR A 98 -7.93 -25.61 -6.09
N LEU A 99 -7.00 -26.47 -6.49
CA LEU A 99 -7.01 -27.16 -7.77
C LEU A 99 -7.81 -28.46 -7.74
N MET A 100 -8.11 -28.98 -6.55
CA MET A 100 -8.83 -30.25 -6.39
C MET A 100 -10.21 -30.15 -7.01
N ASP A 101 -10.58 -31.14 -7.83
CA ASP A 101 -11.94 -31.23 -8.34
C ASP A 101 -12.81 -31.93 -7.29
N LEU A 102 -13.89 -31.30 -6.88
CA LEU A 102 -14.83 -31.80 -5.90
C LEU A 102 -16.00 -32.47 -6.60
N GLN A 103 -16.51 -33.53 -5.97
CA GLN A 103 -17.74 -34.19 -6.40
C GLN A 103 -18.96 -33.30 -6.06
N GLU A 104 -20.07 -33.53 -6.73
CA GLU A 104 -21.35 -32.87 -6.42
C GLU A 104 -21.73 -33.07 -4.94
N GLY A 105 -22.15 -31.99 -4.28
CA GLY A 105 -22.47 -31.97 -2.84
C GLY A 105 -21.29 -31.68 -1.91
N GLN A 106 -20.09 -31.46 -2.44
CA GLN A 106 -18.90 -31.10 -1.63
C GLN A 106 -18.54 -29.60 -1.74
N GLU A 107 -19.46 -28.76 -2.17
CA GLU A 107 -19.21 -27.33 -2.33
C GLU A 107 -18.81 -26.65 -1.02
N TRP A 108 -19.28 -27.16 0.13
CA TRP A 108 -18.86 -26.66 1.45
C TRP A 108 -17.37 -26.78 1.70
N VAL A 109 -16.67 -27.73 1.05
CA VAL A 109 -15.21 -27.89 1.16
C VAL A 109 -14.51 -26.66 0.56
N PHE A 110 -15.04 -26.11 -0.55
CA PHE A 110 -14.52 -24.86 -1.11
C PHE A 110 -14.66 -23.70 -0.16
N ASP A 111 -15.81 -23.61 0.49
CA ASP A 111 -16.05 -22.58 1.47
C ASP A 111 -15.08 -22.64 2.64
N MET A 112 -14.86 -23.83 3.12
CA MET A 112 -13.88 -24.11 4.17
C MET A 112 -12.46 -23.76 3.73
N VAL A 113 -12.03 -24.22 2.54
CA VAL A 113 -10.70 -23.93 1.99
C VAL A 113 -10.51 -22.45 1.77
N ASN A 114 -11.48 -21.74 1.19
CA ASN A 114 -11.41 -20.29 1.00
C ASN A 114 -11.32 -19.54 2.34
N ASN A 115 -12.07 -19.94 3.34
CA ASN A 115 -12.01 -19.31 4.66
C ASN A 115 -10.64 -19.53 5.33
N ILE A 116 -10.12 -20.75 5.28
CA ILE A 116 -8.78 -21.06 5.81
C ILE A 116 -7.71 -20.25 5.07
N LEU A 117 -7.78 -20.16 3.73
CA LEU A 117 -6.85 -19.36 2.94
C LEU A 117 -6.86 -17.89 3.35
N ILE A 118 -8.04 -17.32 3.50
CA ILE A 118 -8.22 -15.91 3.92
C ILE A 118 -7.59 -15.69 5.30
N GLU A 119 -7.78 -16.61 6.23
CA GLU A 119 -7.22 -16.51 7.59
C GLU A 119 -5.69 -16.66 7.60
N VAL A 120 -5.18 -17.69 6.94
CA VAL A 120 -3.72 -17.94 6.86
C VAL A 120 -3.00 -16.79 6.20
N LEU A 121 -3.52 -16.29 5.08
CA LEU A 121 -2.94 -15.12 4.40
C LEU A 121 -2.97 -13.87 5.26
N GLY A 122 -4.03 -13.71 6.03
CA GLY A 122 -4.13 -12.63 6.99
C GLY A 122 -3.08 -12.70 8.09
N ALA A 123 -2.84 -13.88 8.60
CA ALA A 123 -1.81 -14.10 9.62
C ALA A 123 -0.41 -13.84 9.05
N ILE A 124 -0.11 -14.33 7.84
CA ILE A 124 1.18 -14.09 7.17
C ILE A 124 1.40 -12.59 6.89
N ALA A 125 0.40 -11.90 6.37
CA ALA A 125 0.52 -10.47 6.09
C ALA A 125 0.74 -9.63 7.36
N GLU A 126 0.08 -9.97 8.46
CA GLU A 126 0.30 -9.30 9.76
C GLU A 126 1.69 -9.61 10.31
N GLU A 127 2.15 -10.86 10.19
CA GLU A 127 3.51 -11.23 10.59
C GLU A 127 4.58 -10.46 9.80
N GLU A 128 4.42 -10.35 8.47
CA GLU A 128 5.32 -9.55 7.64
C GLU A 128 5.29 -8.06 8.01
N ARG A 129 4.12 -7.52 8.34
CA ARG A 129 3.97 -6.15 8.82
C ARG A 129 4.71 -5.92 10.13
N ILE A 130 4.56 -6.84 11.07
CA ILE A 130 5.27 -6.80 12.38
C ILE A 130 6.78 -6.88 12.14
N LYS A 131 7.26 -7.83 11.36
CA LYS A 131 8.68 -7.98 11.02
C LYS A 131 9.26 -6.73 10.34
N THR A 132 8.50 -6.12 9.44
CA THR A 132 8.91 -4.88 8.75
C THR A 132 9.02 -3.71 9.73
N LYS A 133 8.04 -3.53 10.62
CA LYS A 133 8.09 -2.51 11.67
C LYS A 133 9.26 -2.74 12.63
N GLN A 134 9.51 -3.97 13.01
CA GLN A 134 10.62 -4.33 13.87
C GLN A 134 11.96 -3.99 13.20
N ARG A 135 12.18 -4.41 11.95
CA ARG A 135 13.40 -4.06 11.19
C ARG A 135 13.58 -2.55 11.03
N GLN A 136 12.49 -1.82 10.79
CA GLN A 136 12.55 -0.35 10.72
C GLN A 136 12.96 0.25 12.07
N ARG A 137 12.41 -0.25 13.17
CA ARG A 137 12.76 0.20 14.52
C ARG A 137 14.22 -0.09 14.84
N GLU A 138 14.67 -1.31 14.61
CA GLU A 138 16.08 -1.71 14.76
C GLU A 138 17.01 -0.84 13.90
N GLY A 139 16.63 -0.59 12.64
CA GLY A 139 17.38 0.30 11.75
C GLY A 139 17.47 1.74 12.28
N ILE A 140 16.40 2.27 12.88
CA ILE A 140 16.40 3.59 13.53
C ILE A 140 17.26 3.53 14.81
N ASP A 141 17.15 2.46 15.59
CA ASP A 141 17.87 2.31 16.84
C ASP A 141 19.41 2.21 16.65
N CYS A 142 19.85 1.70 15.52
CA CYS A 142 21.25 1.67 15.10
C CYS A 142 21.76 3.00 14.51
N MET A 143 20.92 4.02 14.35
CA MET A 143 21.38 5.33 13.84
C MET A 143 22.10 6.10 14.94
N PRO A 144 23.19 6.82 14.61
CA PRO A 144 23.89 7.66 15.56
C PRO A 144 22.97 8.80 16.04
N ILE A 145 23.15 9.18 17.30
CA ILE A 145 22.43 10.32 17.91
C ILE A 145 23.23 11.58 17.61
N ASP A 146 22.58 12.58 17.09
CA ASP A 146 23.14 13.90 16.90
C ASP A 146 23.32 14.58 18.27
N PRO A 147 24.54 15.00 18.63
CA PRO A 147 24.85 15.51 19.97
C PRO A 147 24.16 16.84 20.27
N VAL A 148 23.79 17.61 19.26
CA VAL A 148 23.17 18.94 19.42
C VAL A 148 21.67 18.84 19.61
N THR A 149 21.02 17.98 18.81
CA THR A 149 19.55 17.88 18.79
C THR A 149 19.00 16.69 19.57
N GLY A 150 19.85 15.76 20.00
CA GLY A 150 19.43 14.50 20.62
C GLY A 150 18.65 13.56 19.70
N LYS A 151 18.49 13.91 18.42
CA LYS A 151 17.75 13.12 17.45
C LYS A 151 18.66 12.16 16.71
N ARG A 152 18.10 11.04 16.24
CA ARG A 152 18.84 10.08 15.43
C ARG A 152 19.09 10.65 14.03
N LYS A 153 20.30 10.39 13.49
CA LYS A 153 20.76 10.92 12.21
C LYS A 153 21.01 9.78 11.24
N SER A 154 20.42 9.85 10.03
CA SER A 154 20.64 8.86 9.00
C SER A 154 22.10 8.85 8.54
N LYS A 155 22.78 7.71 8.61
CA LYS A 155 24.14 7.52 8.09
C LYS A 155 24.24 7.77 6.58
N LYS A 156 23.17 7.42 5.84
CA LYS A 156 23.14 7.51 4.37
C LYS A 156 22.86 8.92 3.85
N THR A 157 21.95 9.64 4.49
CA THR A 157 21.48 10.95 3.99
C THR A 157 21.91 12.13 4.85
N GLY A 158 22.48 11.89 6.03
CA GLY A 158 22.82 12.94 7.00
C GLY A 158 21.61 13.65 7.63
N LYS A 159 20.39 13.28 7.26
CA LYS A 159 19.16 13.92 7.75
C LYS A 159 18.77 13.40 9.13
N LEU A 160 18.26 14.31 9.97
CA LEU A 160 17.69 13.96 11.27
C LEU A 160 16.36 13.21 11.10
N THR A 161 16.07 12.27 12.00
CA THR A 161 14.79 11.58 12.03
C THR A 161 13.66 12.50 12.53
N GLY A 162 12.46 12.31 11.99
CA GLY A 162 11.28 13.07 12.31
C GLY A 162 10.92 14.10 11.24
N ARG A 163 9.82 14.83 11.47
CA ARG A 163 9.39 15.89 10.57
C ARG A 163 10.44 17.02 10.56
N PRO A 164 10.90 17.48 9.39
CA PRO A 164 11.79 18.63 9.32
C PRO A 164 11.18 19.81 10.04
N VAL A 165 11.93 20.37 10.97
CA VAL A 165 11.49 21.61 11.64
C VAL A 165 11.81 22.74 10.68
N LYS A 166 10.81 23.49 10.25
CA LYS A 166 11.01 24.75 9.53
C LYS A 166 11.54 25.78 10.55
N ASN A 167 12.85 25.84 10.70
CA ASN A 167 13.50 26.64 11.75
C ASN A 167 14.13 27.93 11.23
N GLU A 168 13.93 28.26 9.96
CA GLU A 168 14.48 29.48 9.39
C GLU A 168 13.48 30.62 9.57
N TYR A 169 13.95 31.66 10.25
CA TYR A 169 13.22 32.92 10.33
C TYR A 169 13.35 33.64 8.99
N PRO A 170 12.28 34.25 8.48
CA PRO A 170 12.35 35.14 7.32
C PRO A 170 13.37 36.24 7.55
N LYS A 171 13.98 36.75 6.50
CA LYS A 171 15.04 37.81 6.61
C LYS A 171 14.57 39.07 7.30
N ASP A 172 13.28 39.37 7.17
CA ASP A 172 12.63 40.56 7.79
C ASP A 172 12.01 40.25 9.15
N TRP A 173 12.28 39.06 9.72
CA TRP A 173 11.63 38.62 10.97
C TRP A 173 11.87 39.57 12.13
N GLU A 174 13.09 40.05 12.33
CA GLU A 174 13.46 40.85 13.45
C GLU A 174 12.73 42.20 13.46
N GLU A 175 12.67 42.88 12.31
CA GLU A 175 11.92 44.11 12.10
C GLU A 175 10.43 43.92 12.37
N LYS A 176 9.84 42.90 11.80
CA LYS A 176 8.40 42.62 11.96
C LYS A 176 8.05 42.17 13.39
N TYR A 177 8.96 41.46 14.04
CA TYR A 177 8.79 41.08 15.44
C TYR A 177 8.76 42.30 16.36
N GLU A 178 9.64 43.29 16.15
CA GLU A 178 9.64 44.54 16.91
C GLU A 178 8.34 45.34 16.68
N LEU A 179 7.86 45.42 15.45
CA LEU A 179 6.56 46.08 15.17
C LEU A 179 5.39 45.33 15.83
N TYR A 180 5.46 43.99 15.90
CA TYR A 180 4.48 43.19 16.61
C TYR A 180 4.52 43.43 18.13
N LYS A 181 5.69 43.52 18.73
CA LYS A 181 5.84 43.84 20.17
C LYS A 181 5.36 45.24 20.51
N LYS A 182 5.57 46.23 19.63
CA LYS A 182 5.06 47.59 19.75
C LYS A 182 3.55 47.70 19.50
N GLY A 183 2.89 46.62 19.10
CA GLY A 183 1.45 46.62 18.81
C GLY A 183 1.05 47.21 17.45
N THR A 184 2.00 47.68 16.67
CA THR A 184 1.78 48.27 15.34
C THR A 184 1.37 47.19 14.32
N LEU A 185 1.91 46.00 14.45
CA LEU A 185 1.59 44.86 13.59
C LEU A 185 0.82 43.79 14.37
N LYS A 186 -0.37 43.43 13.88
CA LYS A 186 -1.19 42.40 14.55
C LYS A 186 -0.75 40.96 14.19
N ALA A 187 -0.92 40.02 15.13
CA ALA A 187 -0.57 38.62 14.93
C ALA A 187 -1.18 38.02 13.65
N LYS A 188 -2.43 38.33 13.32
CA LYS A 188 -3.09 37.87 12.09
C LYS A 188 -2.41 38.36 10.81
N GLN A 189 -1.93 39.60 10.82
CA GLN A 189 -1.25 40.17 9.66
C GLN A 189 0.11 39.51 9.45
N MET A 190 0.86 39.28 10.53
CA MET A 190 2.15 38.63 10.47
C MET A 190 2.01 37.14 10.06
N GLN A 191 0.96 36.44 10.51
CA GLN A 191 0.62 35.10 10.07
C GLN A 191 0.33 35.06 8.57
N ALA A 192 -0.43 36.04 8.06
CA ALA A 192 -0.75 36.12 6.63
C ALA A 192 0.49 36.42 5.76
N MET A 193 1.39 37.33 6.24
CA MET A 193 2.63 37.66 5.53
C MET A 193 3.54 36.46 5.31
N TYR A 194 3.60 35.54 6.29
CA TYR A 194 4.49 34.38 6.25
C TYR A 194 3.74 33.11 5.92
N GLU A 195 2.45 33.16 5.63
CA GLU A 195 1.58 32.00 5.38
C GLU A 195 1.69 30.94 6.49
N TRP A 196 1.85 31.41 7.74
CA TRP A 196 2.02 30.50 8.85
C TRP A 196 0.71 30.20 9.57
N PRO A 197 0.42 28.91 9.83
CA PRO A 197 -0.66 28.55 10.74
C PRO A 197 -0.44 29.18 12.14
N LYS A 198 -1.53 29.45 12.84
CA LYS A 198 -1.51 30.03 14.17
C LYS A 198 -0.53 29.32 15.13
N SER A 199 -0.54 27.97 15.13
CA SER A 199 0.35 27.17 15.97
C SER A 199 1.83 27.39 15.64
N THR A 200 2.18 27.43 14.34
CA THR A 200 3.55 27.67 13.89
C THR A 200 4.02 29.08 14.26
N PHE A 201 3.15 30.09 14.09
CA PHE A 201 3.47 31.44 14.41
C PHE A 201 3.86 31.63 15.90
N TYR A 202 3.01 31.17 16.83
CA TYR A 202 3.31 31.25 18.25
C TYR A 202 4.49 30.40 18.69
N TYR A 203 4.69 29.23 18.07
CA TYR A 203 5.89 28.43 18.28
C TYR A 203 7.16 29.21 17.91
N MET A 204 7.17 29.89 16.76
CA MET A 204 8.31 30.63 16.28
C MET A 204 8.59 31.83 17.15
N ILE A 205 7.56 32.56 17.63
CA ILE A 205 7.72 33.66 18.60
C ILE A 205 8.37 33.15 19.89
N LYS A 206 7.81 32.08 20.48
CA LYS A 206 8.33 31.53 21.73
C LYS A 206 9.81 31.13 21.58
N LYS A 207 10.15 30.44 20.51
CA LYS A 207 11.51 30.04 20.22
C LYS A 207 12.47 31.25 20.03
N TYR A 208 12.00 32.31 19.39
CA TYR A 208 12.80 33.52 19.19
C TYR A 208 13.06 34.23 20.52
N GLU A 209 12.09 34.30 21.40
CA GLU A 209 12.21 34.88 22.75
C GLU A 209 13.14 34.05 23.66
N GLU A 210 13.11 32.72 23.53
CA GLU A 210 14.01 31.80 24.24
C GLU A 210 15.48 31.97 23.79
N ASN A 211 15.71 32.23 22.51
CA ASN A 211 17.06 32.43 21.95
C ASN A 211 17.64 33.84 22.22
N LYS A 212 16.80 34.83 22.61
CA LYS A 212 17.24 36.19 23.00
C LYS A 212 17.57 36.33 24.50
N LYS A 213 17.26 35.30 25.29
CA LYS A 213 17.68 35.20 26.70
C LYS A 213 19.05 34.55 26.80
#